data_8c150e27141f3cbabe189a64f9c1adf6
#
_entry.id   8c150e27141f3cbabe189a64f9c1adf6
#
_cell.length_a   1.000
_cell.length_b   1.000
_cell.length_c   1.000
_cell.angle_alpha   90.00
_cell.angle_beta   90.00
_cell.angle_gamma   90.00
#
_symmetry.space_group_name_H-M   'P 1'
#
loop_
_entity.id
_entity.type
_entity.pdbx_description
1 polymer ?
#
loop_
_entity_poly.entity_id
_entity_poly.type
_entity_poly.pdbx_seq_one_letter_code
_entity_poly.pdbx_strand_id
1 'polypeptide(L)'
;MERIWLKNYPPGVPHDVDPNQYSSLTDLMETAFRDHADNPFSVCMERWMTFRELDALSRAMGAWLQDQGLEPGSRVAIMLPNLPQFAVTMCAILRAGYTCVNVNPLYTARELQHQLKDSGATSIVILENFAATLQEVIEQTAIRHVVLASIGDLLGPWHGRWMTFAVRHLAKMVPEFELPLDGGRTVTSFKKVIAQGRQMSLKPTVQTLDNIAFLQYTGGTTGLSKGAVLTHRNIVAAILQAEGWFTPALSSIGDLRKINSIAALPLYHIFALTLCLLAIRQGSHLTLVPNPRDFGKFIEVLKQRPFHMLPGVNTLFNALMQHPMFKTIDFSSLKLTQAGGMAASEGTARHWQSATGSAMIEGWGMSETCAIGTNNPVTQKHFSGNIGLPLPSIEIAIKDDDGQSLPVGSSGEICIRGPNVMTGYYNQPAENAKTFTADGFMRTGDIGIMDTEGFTRIAVSYTHLTLPTKRIV
;
A
#
# COMPACT_ATOMS: atom_id res chain seq x y z
N MET A 1 3.98 23.07 19.75
CA MET A 1 2.58 22.74 20.14
C MET A 1 2.64 21.66 21.21
N GLU A 2 1.80 21.75 22.24
CA GLU A 2 1.70 20.68 23.24
C GLU A 2 1.00 19.46 22.61
N ARG A 3 1.57 18.28 22.81
CA ARG A 3 1.07 17.01 22.26
C ARG A 3 -0.02 16.42 23.18
N ILE A 4 -1.16 17.15 23.29
CA ILE A 4 -2.25 16.85 24.23
C ILE A 4 -2.84 15.45 24.10
N TRP A 5 -2.72 14.82 22.94
CA TRP A 5 -3.24 13.48 22.65
C TRP A 5 -2.47 12.34 23.30
N LEU A 6 -1.22 12.55 23.72
CA LEU A 6 -0.37 11.49 24.28
C LEU A 6 -0.96 10.83 25.53
N LYS A 7 -1.71 11.58 26.35
CA LYS A 7 -2.38 11.07 27.55
C LYS A 7 -3.44 10.00 27.26
N ASN A 8 -3.95 9.97 26.00
CA ASN A 8 -5.01 9.07 25.54
C ASN A 8 -4.47 7.91 24.69
N TYR A 9 -3.15 7.76 24.60
CA TYR A 9 -2.56 6.60 23.92
C TYR A 9 -2.86 5.30 24.67
N PRO A 10 -3.19 4.22 23.95
CA PRO A 10 -3.32 2.91 24.57
C PRO A 10 -2.02 2.52 25.30
N PRO A 11 -2.12 1.81 26.43
CA PRO A 11 -0.95 1.30 27.14
C PRO A 11 -0.01 0.50 26.22
N GLY A 12 1.29 0.78 26.26
CA GLY A 12 2.30 0.12 25.44
C GLY A 12 2.54 0.74 24.07
N VAL A 13 1.74 1.73 23.65
CA VAL A 13 2.03 2.49 22.42
C VAL A 13 3.15 3.50 22.72
N PRO A 14 4.24 3.50 21.92
CA PRO A 14 5.32 4.48 22.11
C PRO A 14 4.85 5.87 21.70
N HIS A 15 5.40 6.91 22.34
CA HIS A 15 5.13 8.29 21.93
C HIS A 15 5.82 8.67 20.63
N ASP A 16 6.98 8.08 20.38
CA ASP A 16 7.83 8.36 19.23
C ASP A 16 8.42 7.08 18.64
N VAL A 17 8.78 7.14 17.36
CA VAL A 17 9.51 6.10 16.65
C VAL A 17 10.83 6.65 16.13
N ASP A 18 11.85 5.79 16.04
CA ASP A 18 13.15 6.14 15.49
C ASP A 18 13.39 5.38 14.17
N PRO A 19 13.20 6.01 13.01
CA PRO A 19 13.52 5.37 11.73
C PRO A 19 15.02 5.12 11.53
N ASN A 20 15.91 5.79 12.28
CA ASN A 20 17.36 5.63 12.12
C ASN A 20 17.89 4.30 12.68
N GLN A 21 17.04 3.47 13.32
CA GLN A 21 17.39 2.09 13.66
C GLN A 21 17.69 1.22 12.43
N TYR A 22 17.33 1.69 11.23
CA TYR A 22 17.68 1.10 9.95
C TYR A 22 18.37 2.14 9.06
N SER A 23 19.36 1.71 8.29
CA SER A 23 20.04 2.58 7.33
C SER A 23 19.17 2.90 6.10
N SER A 24 18.20 2.04 5.81
CA SER A 24 17.24 2.17 4.70
C SER A 24 16.06 1.21 4.87
N LEU A 25 15.04 1.34 4.03
CA LEU A 25 13.96 0.34 3.92
C LEU A 25 14.51 -1.02 3.46
N THR A 26 15.54 -1.02 2.60
CA THR A 26 16.19 -2.25 2.15
C THR A 26 16.88 -2.97 3.31
N ASP A 27 17.53 -2.25 4.21
CA ASP A 27 18.15 -2.81 5.43
C ASP A 27 17.08 -3.45 6.34
N LEU A 28 15.92 -2.81 6.52
CA LEU A 28 14.79 -3.41 7.23
C LEU A 28 14.36 -4.74 6.58
N MET A 29 14.24 -4.77 5.24
CA MET A 29 13.85 -5.98 4.51
C MET A 29 14.90 -7.08 4.62
N GLU A 30 16.19 -6.77 4.46
CA GLU A 30 17.29 -7.75 4.60
C GLU A 30 17.34 -8.35 6.01
N THR A 31 17.07 -7.53 7.02
CA THR A 31 16.94 -7.99 8.41
C THR A 31 15.78 -8.97 8.54
N ALA A 32 14.61 -8.63 7.99
CA ALA A 32 13.44 -9.50 8.03
C ALA A 32 13.67 -10.83 7.28
N PHE A 33 14.33 -10.81 6.12
CA PHE A 33 14.65 -12.01 5.35
C PHE A 33 15.58 -12.95 6.10
N ARG A 34 16.55 -12.40 6.83
CA ARG A 34 17.46 -13.18 7.67
C ARG A 34 16.75 -13.78 8.89
N ASP A 35 15.97 -12.95 9.59
CA ASP A 35 15.42 -13.30 10.90
C ASP A 35 14.15 -14.18 10.77
N HIS A 36 13.45 -14.12 9.63
CA HIS A 36 12.18 -14.80 9.40
C HIS A 36 12.21 -15.78 8.21
N ALA A 37 13.40 -16.20 7.75
CA ALA A 37 13.58 -16.97 6.51
C ALA A 37 12.58 -18.13 6.31
N ASP A 38 12.30 -18.90 7.35
CA ASP A 38 11.45 -20.08 7.28
C ASP A 38 9.96 -19.81 7.56
N ASN A 39 9.63 -18.57 7.92
CA ASN A 39 8.23 -18.19 8.14
C ASN A 39 7.47 -18.10 6.81
N PRO A 40 6.16 -18.36 6.81
CA PRO A 40 5.31 -18.03 5.69
C PRO A 40 5.21 -16.51 5.54
N PHE A 41 5.40 -16.00 4.32
CA PHE A 41 5.20 -14.58 3.98
C PHE A 41 3.82 -14.34 3.38
N SER A 42 3.39 -15.18 2.46
CA SER A 42 2.08 -15.00 1.84
C SER A 42 1.46 -16.32 1.38
N VAL A 43 0.14 -16.31 1.27
CA VAL A 43 -0.60 -17.35 0.58
C VAL A 43 -1.49 -16.71 -0.49
N CYS A 44 -1.48 -17.28 -1.69
CA CYS A 44 -2.31 -16.87 -2.82
C CYS A 44 -2.79 -18.10 -3.58
N MET A 45 -4.10 -18.28 -3.76
CA MET A 45 -4.66 -19.43 -4.48
C MET A 45 -4.04 -20.76 -3.99
N GLU A 46 -4.02 -20.98 -2.67
CA GLU A 46 -3.47 -22.15 -1.96
C GLU A 46 -1.94 -22.33 -2.08
N ARG A 47 -1.22 -21.48 -2.79
CA ARG A 47 0.24 -21.53 -2.86
C ARG A 47 0.84 -20.63 -1.78
N TRP A 48 1.58 -21.24 -0.87
CA TRP A 48 2.38 -20.54 0.14
C TRP A 48 3.72 -20.11 -0.44
N MET A 49 4.17 -18.94 0.00
CA MET A 49 5.51 -18.42 -0.24
C MET A 49 6.14 -18.11 1.12
N THR A 50 7.35 -18.57 1.35
CA THR A 50 8.14 -18.25 2.56
C THR A 50 8.95 -16.97 2.36
N PHE A 51 9.48 -16.41 3.46
CA PHE A 51 10.43 -15.30 3.38
C PHE A 51 11.70 -15.70 2.62
N ARG A 52 12.18 -16.93 2.76
CA ARG A 52 13.31 -17.49 2.01
C ARG A 52 13.02 -17.51 0.49
N GLU A 53 11.82 -17.87 0.08
CA GLU A 53 11.43 -17.82 -1.32
C GLU A 53 11.33 -16.39 -1.83
N LEU A 54 10.77 -15.45 -1.03
CA LEU A 54 10.70 -14.03 -1.37
C LEU A 54 12.11 -13.43 -1.51
N ASP A 55 13.02 -13.74 -0.58
CA ASP A 55 14.43 -13.33 -0.65
C ASP A 55 15.08 -13.82 -1.94
N ALA A 56 15.01 -15.12 -2.22
CA ALA A 56 15.66 -15.70 -3.40
C ALA A 56 15.10 -15.15 -4.72
N LEU A 57 13.78 -14.97 -4.82
CA LEU A 57 13.13 -14.48 -6.04
C LEU A 57 13.41 -12.98 -6.25
N SER A 58 13.33 -12.17 -5.19
CA SER A 58 13.61 -10.74 -5.30
C SER A 58 15.10 -10.46 -5.54
N ARG A 59 16.00 -11.28 -4.99
CA ARG A 59 17.44 -11.23 -5.29
C ARG A 59 17.69 -11.52 -6.77
N ALA A 60 17.11 -12.58 -7.31
CA ALA A 60 17.25 -12.93 -8.71
C ALA A 60 16.72 -11.83 -9.65
N MET A 61 15.51 -11.34 -9.38
CA MET A 61 14.94 -10.26 -10.18
C MET A 61 15.71 -8.95 -10.06
N GLY A 62 16.20 -8.61 -8.87
CA GLY A 62 17.05 -7.42 -8.64
C GLY A 62 18.36 -7.49 -9.42
N ALA A 63 19.02 -8.66 -9.41
CA ALA A 63 20.24 -8.89 -10.20
C ALA A 63 20.00 -8.73 -11.71
N TRP A 64 18.87 -9.28 -12.19
CA TRP A 64 18.48 -9.10 -13.60
C TRP A 64 18.20 -7.63 -13.94
N LEU A 65 17.51 -6.88 -13.07
CA LEU A 65 17.27 -5.45 -13.28
C LEU A 65 18.57 -4.65 -13.36
N GLN A 66 19.57 -4.96 -12.53
CA GLN A 66 20.89 -4.32 -12.57
C GLN A 66 21.65 -4.63 -13.86
N ASP A 67 21.42 -5.80 -14.48
CA ASP A 67 22.03 -6.19 -15.75
C ASP A 67 21.42 -5.46 -16.97
N GLN A 68 20.26 -4.80 -16.79
CA GLN A 68 19.66 -3.99 -17.87
C GLN A 68 20.31 -2.63 -18.07
N GLY A 69 21.36 -2.28 -17.34
CA GLY A 69 22.08 -1.02 -17.47
C GLY A 69 21.29 0.18 -16.97
N LEU A 70 20.39 -0.02 -16.02
CA LEU A 70 19.66 1.07 -15.38
C LEU A 70 20.56 1.84 -14.42
N GLU A 71 20.49 3.17 -14.47
CA GLU A 71 21.22 4.04 -13.55
C GLU A 71 20.64 3.94 -12.11
N PRO A 72 21.45 4.12 -11.06
CA PRO A 72 20.96 4.19 -9.68
C PRO A 72 19.81 5.19 -9.53
N GLY A 73 18.77 4.81 -8.80
CA GLY A 73 17.56 5.61 -8.64
C GLY A 73 16.61 5.62 -9.85
N SER A 74 16.89 4.83 -10.89
CA SER A 74 15.94 4.64 -12.01
C SER A 74 14.57 4.21 -11.52
N ARG A 75 13.52 4.68 -12.19
CA ARG A 75 12.12 4.38 -11.83
C ARG A 75 11.65 3.14 -12.57
N VAL A 76 11.14 2.17 -11.79
CA VAL A 76 10.58 0.93 -12.32
C VAL A 76 9.11 0.85 -11.92
N ALA A 77 8.23 0.80 -12.91
CA ALA A 77 6.79 0.75 -12.71
C ALA A 77 6.32 -0.68 -12.35
N ILE A 78 5.35 -0.79 -11.45
CA ILE A 78 4.70 -2.04 -11.05
C ILE A 78 3.21 -1.93 -11.35
N MET A 79 2.72 -2.65 -12.36
CA MET A 79 1.31 -2.70 -12.74
C MET A 79 0.76 -4.12 -12.53
N LEU A 80 0.67 -4.51 -11.26
CA LEU A 80 0.27 -5.84 -10.82
C LEU A 80 -0.84 -5.76 -9.77
N PRO A 81 -1.82 -6.68 -9.79
CA PRO A 81 -2.79 -6.83 -8.70
C PRO A 81 -2.15 -7.53 -7.49
N ASN A 82 -2.98 -7.91 -6.49
CA ASN A 82 -2.54 -8.61 -5.29
C ASN A 82 -2.07 -10.05 -5.59
N LEU A 83 -0.91 -10.16 -6.18
CA LEU A 83 -0.24 -11.42 -6.52
C LEU A 83 1.12 -11.49 -5.83
N PRO A 84 1.69 -12.68 -5.59
CA PRO A 84 3.03 -12.81 -5.01
C PRO A 84 4.11 -12.08 -5.82
N GLN A 85 3.92 -11.97 -7.16
CA GLN A 85 4.80 -11.23 -8.05
C GLN A 85 4.94 -9.75 -7.66
N PHE A 86 3.91 -9.13 -7.07
CA PHE A 86 3.98 -7.74 -6.63
C PHE A 86 5.07 -7.55 -5.56
N ALA A 87 5.03 -8.36 -4.50
CA ALA A 87 6.00 -8.28 -3.41
C ALA A 87 7.42 -8.63 -3.88
N VAL A 88 7.56 -9.67 -4.73
CA VAL A 88 8.86 -10.02 -5.33
C VAL A 88 9.42 -8.86 -6.13
N THR A 89 8.60 -8.22 -6.97
CA THR A 89 9.01 -7.08 -7.81
C THR A 89 9.39 -5.86 -6.97
N MET A 90 8.56 -5.49 -6.00
CA MET A 90 8.82 -4.37 -5.08
C MET A 90 10.15 -4.56 -4.34
N CYS A 91 10.34 -5.72 -3.72
CA CYS A 91 11.59 -6.02 -3.01
C CYS A 91 12.80 -6.01 -3.96
N ALA A 92 12.66 -6.54 -5.18
CA ALA A 92 13.72 -6.56 -6.18
C ALA A 92 14.16 -5.17 -6.61
N ILE A 93 13.20 -4.27 -6.88
CA ILE A 93 13.46 -2.88 -7.29
C ILE A 93 14.23 -2.14 -6.20
N LEU A 94 13.75 -2.21 -4.95
CA LEU A 94 14.39 -1.54 -3.82
C LEU A 94 15.80 -2.10 -3.57
N ARG A 95 15.98 -3.41 -3.59
CA ARG A 95 17.28 -4.07 -3.42
C ARG A 95 18.28 -3.74 -4.53
N ALA A 96 17.79 -3.53 -5.74
CA ALA A 96 18.62 -3.11 -6.88
C ALA A 96 19.04 -1.63 -6.83
N GLY A 97 18.53 -0.84 -5.87
CA GLY A 97 18.83 0.59 -5.73
C GLY A 97 17.95 1.49 -6.59
N TYR A 98 16.75 1.02 -6.94
CA TYR A 98 15.82 1.73 -7.81
C TYR A 98 14.57 2.20 -7.06
N THR A 99 13.80 3.09 -7.70
CA THR A 99 12.56 3.65 -7.17
C THR A 99 11.35 2.91 -7.72
N CYS A 100 10.46 2.46 -6.86
CA CYS A 100 9.19 1.85 -7.24
C CYS A 100 8.19 2.92 -7.70
N VAL A 101 7.51 2.68 -8.82
CA VAL A 101 6.35 3.48 -9.27
C VAL A 101 5.13 2.58 -9.31
N ASN A 102 4.28 2.67 -8.29
CA ASN A 102 3.09 1.85 -8.22
C ASN A 102 2.02 2.36 -9.19
N VAL A 103 1.52 1.47 -10.04
CA VAL A 103 0.54 1.79 -11.09
C VAL A 103 -0.75 1.02 -10.84
N ASN A 104 -1.87 1.71 -10.91
CA ASN A 104 -3.18 1.08 -10.85
C ASN A 104 -3.43 0.23 -12.12
N PRO A 105 -3.60 -1.11 -12.00
CA PRO A 105 -3.86 -1.97 -13.14
C PRO A 105 -5.14 -1.63 -13.94
N LEU A 106 -6.04 -0.88 -13.33
CA LEU A 106 -7.31 -0.48 -13.95
C LEU A 106 -7.26 0.91 -14.61
N TYR A 107 -6.09 1.51 -14.73
CA TYR A 107 -5.94 2.78 -15.43
C TYR A 107 -6.31 2.66 -16.90
N THR A 108 -6.92 3.72 -17.41
CA THR A 108 -7.07 3.92 -18.85
C THR A 108 -5.71 4.18 -19.50
N ALA A 109 -5.60 4.02 -20.80
CA ALA A 109 -4.38 4.31 -21.55
C ALA A 109 -3.86 5.73 -21.28
N ARG A 110 -4.76 6.74 -21.20
CA ARG A 110 -4.40 8.14 -20.91
C ARG A 110 -3.78 8.32 -19.51
N GLU A 111 -4.35 7.68 -18.49
CA GLU A 111 -3.86 7.75 -17.11
C GLU A 111 -2.50 7.05 -17.00
N LEU A 112 -2.36 5.88 -17.63
CA LEU A 112 -1.10 5.15 -17.68
C LEU A 112 -0.01 5.96 -18.39
N GLN A 113 -0.33 6.56 -19.55
CA GLN A 113 0.59 7.42 -20.29
C GLN A 113 1.09 8.59 -19.44
N HIS A 114 0.16 9.27 -18.77
CA HIS A 114 0.49 10.39 -17.90
C HIS A 114 1.47 9.96 -16.82
N GLN A 115 1.13 8.90 -16.08
CA GLN A 115 1.97 8.44 -14.96
C GLN A 115 3.36 7.98 -15.43
N LEU A 116 3.45 7.22 -16.52
CA LEU A 116 4.73 6.73 -17.04
C LEU A 116 5.61 7.87 -17.57
N LYS A 117 5.02 8.89 -18.18
CA LYS A 117 5.74 10.10 -18.63
C LYS A 117 6.23 10.94 -17.47
N ASP A 118 5.34 11.26 -16.54
CA ASP A 118 5.64 12.13 -15.39
C ASP A 118 6.70 11.50 -14.48
N SER A 119 6.56 10.20 -14.16
CA SER A 119 7.57 9.48 -13.38
C SER A 119 8.89 9.28 -14.13
N GLY A 120 8.89 9.30 -15.45
CA GLY A 120 10.05 8.95 -16.28
C GLY A 120 10.47 7.49 -16.07
N ALA A 121 9.55 6.59 -15.80
CA ALA A 121 9.84 5.17 -15.65
C ALA A 121 10.42 4.60 -16.94
N THR A 122 11.53 3.84 -16.81
CA THR A 122 12.24 3.22 -17.94
C THR A 122 11.98 1.73 -18.05
N SER A 123 11.44 1.13 -17.01
CA SER A 123 11.07 -0.28 -16.95
C SER A 123 9.69 -0.45 -16.33
N ILE A 124 8.97 -1.49 -16.73
CA ILE A 124 7.67 -1.85 -16.17
C ILE A 124 7.54 -3.35 -15.98
N VAL A 125 7.01 -3.76 -14.82
CA VAL A 125 6.55 -5.12 -14.56
C VAL A 125 5.03 -5.09 -14.60
N ILE A 126 4.44 -5.79 -15.56
CA ILE A 126 3.01 -5.71 -15.85
C ILE A 126 2.39 -7.09 -16.00
N LEU A 127 1.17 -7.28 -15.49
CA LEU A 127 0.42 -8.50 -15.77
C LEU A 127 -0.11 -8.49 -17.20
N GLU A 128 -0.01 -9.59 -17.90
CA GLU A 128 -0.41 -9.73 -19.30
C GLU A 128 -1.85 -9.29 -19.60
N ASN A 129 -2.73 -9.36 -18.60
CA ASN A 129 -4.11 -8.87 -18.68
C ASN A 129 -4.23 -7.38 -19.03
N PHE A 130 -3.18 -6.60 -18.75
CA PHE A 130 -3.15 -5.15 -18.93
C PHE A 130 -2.16 -4.71 -20.01
N ALA A 131 -1.53 -5.67 -20.72
CA ALA A 131 -0.51 -5.37 -21.72
C ALA A 131 -1.07 -4.64 -22.94
N ALA A 132 -2.34 -4.86 -23.30
CA ALA A 132 -3.01 -4.10 -24.37
C ALA A 132 -3.11 -2.60 -24.03
N THR A 133 -3.42 -2.24 -22.78
CA THR A 133 -3.43 -0.83 -22.35
C THR A 133 -2.03 -0.19 -22.43
N LEU A 134 -0.98 -0.97 -22.12
CA LEU A 134 0.41 -0.49 -22.29
C LEU A 134 0.76 -0.31 -23.77
N GLN A 135 0.34 -1.23 -24.63
CA GLN A 135 0.56 -1.16 -26.08
C GLN A 135 0.08 0.16 -26.68
N GLU A 136 -1.07 0.67 -26.24
CA GLU A 136 -1.65 1.92 -26.76
C GLU A 136 -0.75 3.15 -26.50
N VAL A 137 0.14 3.09 -25.50
CA VAL A 137 0.87 4.28 -25.01
C VAL A 137 2.38 4.11 -24.95
N ILE A 138 2.92 2.90 -25.06
CA ILE A 138 4.32 2.60 -24.79
C ILE A 138 5.28 3.43 -25.65
N GLU A 139 4.95 3.66 -26.92
CA GLU A 139 5.77 4.46 -27.84
C GLU A 139 5.91 5.92 -27.41
N GLN A 140 4.97 6.40 -26.60
CA GLN A 140 4.95 7.75 -26.08
C GLN A 140 5.59 7.87 -24.68
N THR A 141 6.22 6.79 -24.19
CA THR A 141 6.84 6.72 -22.86
C THR A 141 8.33 6.44 -22.95
N ALA A 142 9.05 6.55 -21.84
CA ALA A 142 10.46 6.20 -21.74
C ALA A 142 10.70 4.69 -21.47
N ILE A 143 9.66 3.86 -21.50
CA ILE A 143 9.77 2.42 -21.20
C ILE A 143 10.63 1.71 -22.26
N ARG A 144 11.69 1.06 -21.80
CA ARG A 144 12.60 0.22 -22.58
C ARG A 144 12.51 -1.25 -22.22
N HIS A 145 12.28 -1.57 -20.94
CA HIS A 145 12.25 -2.95 -20.47
C HIS A 145 10.85 -3.28 -19.93
N VAL A 146 10.20 -4.24 -20.56
CA VAL A 146 8.90 -4.76 -20.12
C VAL A 146 9.08 -6.18 -19.58
N VAL A 147 8.74 -6.38 -18.32
CA VAL A 147 8.64 -7.70 -17.69
C VAL A 147 7.16 -8.10 -17.69
N LEU A 148 6.83 -9.09 -18.50
CA LEU A 148 5.47 -9.58 -18.66
C LEU A 148 5.21 -10.73 -17.69
N ALA A 149 4.37 -10.48 -16.69
CA ALA A 149 3.95 -11.48 -15.71
C ALA A 149 2.63 -12.15 -16.12
N SER A 150 2.49 -13.42 -15.77
CA SER A 150 1.23 -14.17 -15.87
C SER A 150 0.74 -14.53 -14.48
N ILE A 151 -0.56 -14.66 -14.29
CA ILE A 151 -1.17 -14.98 -12.99
C ILE A 151 -0.59 -16.26 -12.36
N GLY A 152 -0.24 -17.24 -13.18
CA GLY A 152 0.27 -18.54 -12.76
C GLY A 152 1.78 -18.62 -12.52
N ASP A 153 2.55 -17.53 -12.67
CA ASP A 153 4.03 -17.61 -12.67
C ASP A 153 4.63 -18.15 -11.37
N LEU A 154 4.03 -17.84 -10.23
CA LEU A 154 4.48 -18.28 -8.92
C LEU A 154 3.53 -19.26 -8.21
N LEU A 155 2.56 -19.82 -8.94
CA LEU A 155 1.61 -20.80 -8.38
C LEU A 155 2.08 -22.27 -8.51
N GLY A 156 3.35 -22.50 -8.85
CA GLY A 156 3.93 -23.82 -9.08
C GLY A 156 3.78 -24.33 -10.51
N PRO A 157 4.45 -25.46 -10.86
CA PRO A 157 4.62 -25.86 -12.26
C PRO A 157 3.30 -26.30 -12.92
N TRP A 158 2.48 -27.07 -12.24
CA TRP A 158 1.24 -27.62 -12.79
C TRP A 158 0.06 -26.67 -12.61
N HIS A 159 -0.19 -26.24 -11.38
CA HIS A 159 -1.28 -25.31 -11.06
C HIS A 159 -1.10 -23.97 -11.79
N GLY A 160 0.12 -23.43 -11.82
CA GLY A 160 0.40 -22.18 -12.51
C GLY A 160 0.20 -22.26 -14.03
N ARG A 161 0.58 -23.38 -14.68
CA ARG A 161 0.32 -23.59 -16.11
C ARG A 161 -1.17 -23.68 -16.41
N TRP A 162 -1.89 -24.46 -15.61
CA TRP A 162 -3.35 -24.59 -15.74
C TRP A 162 -4.06 -23.24 -15.52
N MET A 163 -3.69 -22.51 -14.48
CA MET A 163 -4.29 -21.19 -14.18
C MET A 163 -4.04 -20.21 -15.33
N THR A 164 -2.82 -20.12 -15.85
CA THR A 164 -2.50 -19.27 -17.00
C THR A 164 -3.30 -19.67 -18.24
N PHE A 165 -3.41 -20.97 -18.53
CA PHE A 165 -4.22 -21.46 -19.63
C PHE A 165 -5.70 -21.10 -19.45
N ALA A 166 -6.26 -21.32 -18.24
CA ALA A 166 -7.65 -21.02 -17.93
C ALA A 166 -7.96 -19.52 -18.09
N VAL A 167 -7.08 -18.64 -17.61
CA VAL A 167 -7.27 -17.18 -17.71
C VAL A 167 -7.17 -16.69 -19.14
N ARG A 168 -6.23 -17.23 -19.94
CA ARG A 168 -6.05 -16.86 -21.35
C ARG A 168 -7.16 -17.39 -22.26
N HIS A 169 -7.46 -18.67 -22.16
CA HIS A 169 -8.27 -19.37 -23.17
C HIS A 169 -9.69 -19.68 -22.74
N LEU A 170 -9.94 -19.97 -21.45
CA LEU A 170 -11.30 -20.26 -20.96
C LEU A 170 -12.02 -18.99 -20.52
N ALA A 171 -11.39 -18.19 -19.67
CA ALA A 171 -11.97 -16.94 -19.18
C ALA A 171 -11.79 -15.78 -20.17
N LYS A 172 -10.87 -15.88 -21.14
CA LYS A 172 -10.55 -14.85 -22.14
C LYS A 172 -10.25 -13.47 -21.50
N MET A 173 -9.57 -13.48 -20.35
CA MET A 173 -9.25 -12.26 -19.59
C MET A 173 -7.96 -11.58 -20.02
N VAL A 174 -7.24 -12.13 -21.00
CA VAL A 174 -6.04 -11.55 -21.60
C VAL A 174 -6.42 -11.11 -23.01
N PRO A 175 -6.57 -9.80 -23.27
CA PRO A 175 -6.76 -9.28 -24.63
C PRO A 175 -5.57 -9.60 -25.51
N GLU A 176 -5.76 -9.64 -26.81
CA GLU A 176 -4.65 -9.72 -27.78
C GLU A 176 -3.81 -8.43 -27.69
N PHE A 177 -2.50 -8.57 -27.72
CA PHE A 177 -1.57 -7.46 -27.71
C PHE A 177 -0.28 -7.82 -28.45
N GLU A 178 0.34 -6.81 -29.04
CA GLU A 178 1.66 -6.89 -29.64
C GLU A 178 2.50 -5.68 -29.17
N LEU A 179 3.46 -5.93 -28.29
CA LEU A 179 4.32 -4.87 -27.79
C LEU A 179 5.48 -4.61 -28.75
N PRO A 180 5.72 -3.36 -29.19
CA PRO A 180 6.76 -3.04 -30.14
C PRO A 180 8.15 -3.29 -29.53
N LEU A 181 9.03 -3.91 -30.33
CA LEU A 181 10.43 -4.21 -29.97
C LEU A 181 11.42 -3.21 -30.58
N ASP A 182 10.93 -2.20 -31.25
CA ASP A 182 11.73 -1.11 -31.84
C ASP A 182 12.43 -0.26 -30.79
N GLY A 183 13.41 0.54 -31.22
CA GLY A 183 14.12 1.48 -30.34
C GLY A 183 14.90 0.81 -29.21
N GLY A 184 15.25 -0.48 -29.32
CA GLY A 184 15.99 -1.22 -28.29
C GLY A 184 15.13 -1.68 -27.12
N ARG A 185 13.81 -1.69 -27.26
CA ARG A 185 12.88 -2.25 -26.25
C ARG A 185 13.03 -3.75 -26.14
N THR A 186 12.86 -4.23 -24.92
CA THR A 186 12.85 -5.68 -24.60
C THR A 186 11.56 -6.06 -23.91
N VAL A 187 11.00 -7.21 -24.30
CA VAL A 187 9.87 -7.83 -23.61
C VAL A 187 10.32 -9.20 -23.12
N THR A 188 10.34 -9.38 -21.81
CA THR A 188 10.84 -10.61 -21.19
C THR A 188 9.79 -11.15 -20.21
N SER A 189 9.48 -12.45 -20.27
CA SER A 189 8.54 -13.04 -19.32
C SER A 189 9.13 -13.07 -17.91
N PHE A 190 8.28 -12.89 -16.88
CA PHE A 190 8.67 -12.94 -15.47
C PHE A 190 9.47 -14.20 -15.12
N LYS A 191 9.04 -15.37 -15.61
CA LYS A 191 9.78 -16.63 -15.40
C LYS A 191 11.18 -16.60 -16.00
N LYS A 192 11.36 -16.01 -17.19
CA LYS A 192 12.67 -15.88 -17.83
C LYS A 192 13.57 -14.92 -17.05
N VAL A 193 13.01 -13.79 -16.57
CA VAL A 193 13.71 -12.84 -15.67
C VAL A 193 14.26 -13.57 -14.44
N ILE A 194 13.40 -14.34 -13.74
CA ILE A 194 13.82 -15.10 -12.56
C ILE A 194 14.87 -16.16 -12.93
N ALA A 195 14.69 -16.89 -14.03
CA ALA A 195 15.64 -17.93 -14.45
C ALA A 195 17.01 -17.35 -14.80
N GLN A 196 17.07 -16.23 -15.51
CA GLN A 196 18.31 -15.53 -15.85
C GLN A 196 18.95 -14.93 -14.59
N GLY A 197 18.16 -14.22 -13.76
CA GLY A 197 18.66 -13.57 -12.56
C GLY A 197 19.22 -14.53 -11.51
N ARG A 198 18.76 -15.78 -11.47
CA ARG A 198 19.36 -16.84 -10.63
C ARG A 198 20.80 -17.19 -10.99
N GLN A 199 21.24 -16.88 -12.20
CA GLN A 199 22.62 -17.08 -12.67
C GLN A 199 23.48 -15.84 -12.44
N MET A 200 22.90 -14.76 -11.92
CA MET A 200 23.54 -13.48 -11.67
C MET A 200 23.71 -13.22 -10.17
N SER A 201 24.59 -12.32 -9.82
CA SER A 201 24.75 -11.85 -8.44
C SER A 201 24.18 -10.46 -8.30
N LEU A 202 23.25 -10.27 -7.36
CA LEU A 202 22.78 -8.95 -6.97
C LEU A 202 23.96 -8.16 -6.37
N LYS A 203 24.31 -7.05 -7.00
CA LYS A 203 25.38 -6.16 -6.55
C LYS A 203 24.91 -5.35 -5.35
N PRO A 204 25.72 -5.19 -4.30
CA PRO A 204 25.39 -4.31 -3.18
C PRO A 204 25.13 -2.88 -3.68
N THR A 205 24.11 -2.24 -3.12
CA THR A 205 23.79 -0.83 -3.39
C THR A 205 23.91 -0.03 -2.09
N VAL A 206 24.44 1.19 -2.21
CA VAL A 206 24.49 2.12 -1.07
C VAL A 206 23.19 2.91 -1.08
N GLN A 207 22.33 2.67 -0.11
CA GLN A 207 21.08 3.39 0.06
C GLN A 207 21.01 4.00 1.45
N THR A 208 20.42 5.16 1.54
CA THR A 208 20.19 5.90 2.78
C THR A 208 18.70 6.10 3.01
N LEU A 209 18.33 6.53 4.19
CA LEU A 209 16.95 6.89 4.51
C LEU A 209 16.41 8.03 3.64
N ASP A 210 17.25 8.85 3.05
CA ASP A 210 16.84 10.02 2.27
C ASP A 210 16.68 9.71 0.77
N ASN A 211 17.08 8.51 0.31
CA ASN A 211 16.80 8.08 -1.06
C ASN A 211 15.30 7.87 -1.28
N ILE A 212 14.84 8.06 -2.52
CA ILE A 212 13.45 7.84 -2.91
C ILE A 212 13.18 6.33 -2.99
N ALA A 213 12.23 5.84 -2.21
CA ALA A 213 11.77 4.46 -2.26
C ALA A 213 10.61 4.28 -3.24
N PHE A 214 9.64 5.21 -3.19
CA PHE A 214 8.43 5.16 -4.02
C PHE A 214 8.08 6.52 -4.61
N LEU A 215 7.57 6.51 -5.83
CA LEU A 215 6.69 7.55 -6.36
C LEU A 215 5.27 7.02 -6.30
N GLN A 216 4.50 7.51 -5.33
CA GLN A 216 3.13 7.09 -5.12
C GLN A 216 2.17 8.09 -5.73
N TYR A 217 1.53 7.71 -6.83
CA TYR A 217 0.59 8.59 -7.52
C TYR A 217 -0.75 8.65 -6.79
N THR A 218 -1.23 9.88 -6.62
CA THR A 218 -2.50 10.16 -5.94
C THR A 218 -3.63 10.28 -6.94
N GLY A 219 -4.81 9.79 -6.58
CA GLY A 219 -6.03 10.05 -7.33
C GLY A 219 -6.51 11.48 -7.05
N GLY A 220 -5.94 12.47 -7.72
CA GLY A 220 -6.35 13.86 -7.55
C GLY A 220 -7.83 14.07 -7.92
N THR A 221 -8.60 14.70 -7.03
CA THR A 221 -10.01 15.03 -7.25
C THR A 221 -10.23 16.19 -8.25
N THR A 222 -9.18 16.95 -8.52
CA THR A 222 -9.27 18.22 -9.27
C THR A 222 -8.29 18.36 -10.44
N GLY A 223 -7.49 17.32 -10.77
CA GLY A 223 -6.48 17.42 -11.82
C GLY A 223 -5.79 16.10 -12.16
N LEU A 224 -4.69 16.20 -12.92
CA LEU A 224 -3.82 15.06 -13.22
C LEU A 224 -3.20 14.51 -11.92
N SER A 225 -3.07 13.19 -11.82
CA SER A 225 -2.44 12.55 -10.66
C SER A 225 -0.99 13.01 -10.49
N LYS A 226 -0.57 13.27 -9.24
CA LYS A 226 0.77 13.74 -8.88
C LYS A 226 1.51 12.63 -8.15
N GLY A 227 2.80 12.50 -8.40
CA GLY A 227 3.65 11.51 -7.72
C GLY A 227 4.15 12.05 -6.38
N ALA A 228 3.61 11.58 -5.25
CA ALA A 228 4.18 11.85 -3.93
C ALA A 228 5.54 11.17 -3.79
N VAL A 229 6.56 11.91 -3.42
CA VAL A 229 7.93 11.41 -3.21
C VAL A 229 8.03 10.83 -1.80
N LEU A 230 8.06 9.50 -1.71
CA LEU A 230 8.20 8.80 -0.45
C LEU A 230 9.62 8.23 -0.34
N THR A 231 10.38 8.73 0.62
CA THR A 231 11.75 8.26 0.90
C THR A 231 11.74 6.97 1.70
N HIS A 232 12.90 6.30 1.79
CA HIS A 232 13.06 5.15 2.69
C HIS A 232 12.71 5.52 4.13
N ARG A 233 13.07 6.74 4.58
CA ARG A 233 12.71 7.27 5.91
C ARG A 233 11.22 7.33 6.14
N ASN A 234 10.47 7.86 5.16
CA ASN A 234 9.02 8.00 5.30
C ASN A 234 8.34 6.63 5.47
N ILE A 235 8.75 5.66 4.69
CA ILE A 235 8.19 4.30 4.73
C ILE A 235 8.61 3.56 6.01
N VAL A 236 9.88 3.63 6.41
CA VAL A 236 10.34 3.01 7.67
C VAL A 236 9.60 3.60 8.85
N ALA A 237 9.46 4.93 8.91
CA ALA A 237 8.68 5.59 9.96
C ALA A 237 7.24 5.10 10.00
N ALA A 238 6.55 5.04 8.85
CA ALA A 238 5.18 4.56 8.76
C ALA A 238 5.00 3.11 9.24
N ILE A 239 5.95 2.24 8.90
CA ILE A 239 5.96 0.84 9.37
C ILE A 239 6.06 0.78 10.90
N LEU A 240 6.99 1.54 11.49
CA LEU A 240 7.20 1.56 12.94
C LEU A 240 6.03 2.18 13.69
N GLN A 241 5.42 3.24 13.14
CA GLN A 241 4.21 3.86 13.66
C GLN A 241 3.03 2.87 13.66
N ALA A 242 2.82 2.17 12.55
CA ALA A 242 1.78 1.15 12.43
C ALA A 242 2.03 -0.04 13.39
N GLU A 243 3.28 -0.51 13.50
CA GLU A 243 3.66 -1.57 14.44
C GLU A 243 3.34 -1.17 15.87
N GLY A 244 3.82 0.01 16.32
CA GLY A 244 3.57 0.50 17.67
C GLY A 244 2.09 0.68 17.98
N TRP A 245 1.31 1.16 17.00
CA TRP A 245 -0.12 1.40 17.19
C TRP A 245 -0.96 0.12 17.20
N PHE A 246 -0.66 -0.88 16.35
CA PHE A 246 -1.48 -2.08 16.21
C PHE A 246 -1.10 -3.19 17.23
N THR A 247 0.09 -3.13 17.79
CA THR A 247 0.58 -4.12 18.76
C THR A 247 -0.39 -4.38 19.93
N PRO A 248 -1.02 -3.39 20.58
CA PRO A 248 -1.96 -3.67 21.68
C PRO A 248 -3.14 -4.55 21.29
N ALA A 249 -3.70 -4.43 20.09
CA ALA A 249 -4.77 -5.29 19.60
C ALA A 249 -4.30 -6.73 19.30
N LEU A 250 -3.05 -6.87 18.89
CA LEU A 250 -2.47 -8.12 18.41
C LEU A 250 -1.68 -8.88 19.49
N SER A 251 -1.41 -8.24 20.63
CA SER A 251 -0.61 -8.81 21.73
C SER A 251 -1.14 -10.13 22.28
N SER A 252 -2.46 -10.32 22.24
CA SER A 252 -3.12 -11.57 22.70
C SER A 252 -2.78 -12.79 21.84
N ILE A 253 -2.19 -12.60 20.64
CA ILE A 253 -1.72 -13.69 19.77
C ILE A 253 -0.39 -14.26 20.31
N GLY A 254 0.35 -13.47 21.09
CA GLY A 254 1.61 -13.84 21.74
C GLY A 254 2.82 -13.83 20.79
N ASP A 255 2.66 -14.24 19.54
CA ASP A 255 3.74 -14.25 18.54
C ASP A 255 3.24 -13.55 17.26
N LEU A 256 3.79 -12.37 16.97
CA LEU A 256 3.41 -11.54 15.82
C LEU A 256 3.64 -12.26 14.47
N ARG A 257 4.56 -13.22 14.41
CA ARG A 257 4.83 -14.03 13.21
C ARG A 257 3.64 -14.90 12.80
N LYS A 258 2.72 -15.16 13.72
CA LYS A 258 1.50 -15.94 13.47
C LYS A 258 0.34 -15.10 12.93
N ILE A 259 0.51 -13.78 12.86
CA ILE A 259 -0.53 -12.90 12.33
C ILE A 259 -0.79 -13.24 10.87
N ASN A 260 -2.07 -13.44 10.54
CA ASN A 260 -2.57 -13.50 9.18
C ASN A 260 -3.38 -12.24 8.90
N SER A 261 -2.90 -11.42 7.98
CA SER A 261 -3.61 -10.22 7.53
C SER A 261 -4.20 -10.45 6.14
N ILE A 262 -5.46 -10.07 5.95
CA ILE A 262 -6.13 -10.21 4.66
C ILE A 262 -5.75 -9.04 3.76
N ALA A 263 -5.06 -9.30 2.67
CA ALA A 263 -4.69 -8.31 1.65
C ALA A 263 -5.75 -8.25 0.55
N ALA A 264 -6.91 -7.67 0.86
CA ALA A 264 -7.99 -7.42 -0.08
C ALA A 264 -7.90 -6.02 -0.72
N LEU A 265 -7.34 -5.04 -0.01
CA LEU A 265 -7.03 -3.73 -0.60
C LEU A 265 -5.88 -3.85 -1.59
N PRO A 266 -5.89 -3.06 -2.68
CA PRO A 266 -4.87 -3.15 -3.72
C PRO A 266 -3.47 -2.82 -3.20
N LEU A 267 -2.48 -3.69 -3.43
CA LEU A 267 -1.08 -3.49 -3.01
C LEU A 267 -0.40 -2.31 -3.70
N TYR A 268 -0.87 -1.90 -4.88
CA TYR A 268 -0.39 -0.67 -5.52
C TYR A 268 -0.84 0.61 -4.81
N HIS A 269 -1.80 0.51 -3.89
CA HIS A 269 -2.24 1.62 -3.05
C HIS A 269 -1.45 1.64 -1.74
N ILE A 270 -1.03 2.82 -1.30
CA ILE A 270 -0.12 2.99 -0.16
C ILE A 270 -0.63 2.33 1.13
N PHE A 271 -1.94 2.30 1.37
CA PHE A 271 -2.50 1.68 2.57
C PHE A 271 -2.18 0.17 2.64
N ALA A 272 -2.47 -0.58 1.59
CA ALA A 272 -2.16 -2.00 1.55
C ALA A 272 -0.64 -2.25 1.44
N LEU A 273 0.09 -1.37 0.76
CA LEU A 273 1.53 -1.42 0.66
C LEU A 273 2.20 -1.32 2.03
N THR A 274 1.80 -0.33 2.85
CA THR A 274 2.33 -0.14 4.21
C THR A 274 2.04 -1.36 5.09
N LEU A 275 0.85 -1.95 5.00
CA LEU A 275 0.53 -3.19 5.72
C LEU A 275 1.32 -4.40 5.21
N CYS A 276 1.62 -4.47 3.92
CA CYS A 276 2.50 -5.49 3.35
C CYS A 276 3.93 -5.37 3.91
N LEU A 277 4.45 -4.15 3.97
CA LEU A 277 5.77 -3.87 4.53
C LEU A 277 5.81 -4.09 6.06
N LEU A 278 4.73 -3.79 6.77
CA LEU A 278 4.57 -4.15 8.18
C LEU A 278 4.62 -5.66 8.38
N ALA A 279 3.95 -6.44 7.52
CA ALA A 279 4.02 -7.90 7.58
C ALA A 279 5.45 -8.42 7.35
N ILE A 280 6.19 -7.80 6.42
CA ILE A 280 7.62 -8.10 6.23
C ILE A 280 8.41 -7.83 7.51
N ARG A 281 8.23 -6.66 8.13
CA ARG A 281 8.93 -6.26 9.35
C ARG A 281 8.67 -7.22 10.51
N GLN A 282 7.44 -7.70 10.66
CA GLN A 282 7.00 -8.57 11.75
C GLN A 282 7.29 -10.06 11.51
N GLY A 283 7.67 -10.45 10.30
CA GLY A 283 7.75 -11.87 9.92
C GLY A 283 6.39 -12.55 9.86
N SER A 284 5.30 -11.79 9.74
CA SER A 284 3.91 -12.26 9.64
C SER A 284 3.53 -12.51 8.19
N HIS A 285 2.33 -13.07 7.94
CA HIS A 285 1.94 -13.41 6.59
C HIS A 285 0.65 -12.73 6.11
N LEU A 286 0.51 -12.68 4.79
CA LEU A 286 -0.62 -12.11 4.08
C LEU A 286 -1.41 -13.17 3.35
N THR A 287 -2.72 -13.17 3.50
CA THR A 287 -3.62 -13.86 2.57
C THR A 287 -3.96 -12.90 1.44
N LEU A 288 -3.37 -13.13 0.25
CA LEU A 288 -3.57 -12.26 -0.91
C LEU A 288 -4.89 -12.58 -1.60
N VAL A 289 -5.69 -11.55 -1.85
CA VAL A 289 -6.96 -11.63 -2.58
C VAL A 289 -6.80 -10.89 -3.91
N PRO A 290 -6.57 -11.59 -5.03
CA PRO A 290 -6.29 -10.95 -6.32
C PRO A 290 -7.46 -10.15 -6.89
N ASN A 291 -8.69 -10.60 -6.64
CA ASN A 291 -9.92 -9.91 -7.05
C ASN A 291 -10.93 -9.84 -5.90
N PRO A 292 -10.85 -8.83 -5.04
CA PRO A 292 -11.78 -8.69 -3.92
C PRO A 292 -13.21 -8.31 -4.32
N ARG A 293 -13.47 -8.01 -5.61
CA ARG A 293 -14.80 -7.73 -6.14
C ARG A 293 -15.62 -9.00 -6.41
N ASP A 294 -14.96 -10.14 -6.56
CA ASP A 294 -15.60 -11.46 -6.58
C ASP A 294 -15.85 -11.91 -5.14
N PHE A 295 -16.94 -11.39 -4.54
CA PHE A 295 -17.25 -11.62 -3.14
C PHE A 295 -17.44 -13.11 -2.81
N GLY A 296 -17.95 -13.91 -3.75
CA GLY A 296 -18.07 -15.36 -3.53
C GLY A 296 -16.71 -16.01 -3.28
N LYS A 297 -15.76 -15.78 -4.18
CA LYS A 297 -14.38 -16.27 -4.00
C LYS A 297 -13.67 -15.65 -2.82
N PHE A 298 -13.91 -14.36 -2.56
CA PHE A 298 -13.31 -13.71 -1.42
C PHE A 298 -13.75 -14.33 -0.10
N ILE A 299 -15.05 -14.62 0.06
CA ILE A 299 -15.59 -15.30 1.25
C ILE A 299 -15.01 -16.72 1.37
N GLU A 300 -14.87 -17.46 0.26
CA GLU A 300 -14.20 -18.77 0.31
C GLU A 300 -12.75 -18.65 0.81
N VAL A 301 -12.02 -17.63 0.42
CA VAL A 301 -10.68 -17.36 0.96
C VAL A 301 -10.71 -17.09 2.47
N LEU A 302 -11.68 -16.30 2.97
CA LEU A 302 -11.82 -16.00 4.39
C LEU A 302 -12.20 -17.25 5.23
N LYS A 303 -12.88 -18.22 4.64
CA LYS A 303 -13.26 -19.48 5.30
C LYS A 303 -12.11 -20.49 5.42
N GLN A 304 -11.08 -20.38 4.57
CA GLN A 304 -10.03 -21.38 4.46
C GLN A 304 -9.12 -21.44 5.69
N ARG A 305 -8.92 -20.31 6.38
CA ARG A 305 -7.99 -20.24 7.51
C ARG A 305 -8.28 -19.10 8.45
N PRO A 306 -7.88 -19.22 9.74
CA PRO A 306 -7.99 -18.12 10.69
C PRO A 306 -7.25 -16.88 10.20
N PHE A 307 -7.83 -15.71 10.41
CA PHE A 307 -7.22 -14.42 10.11
C PHE A 307 -7.40 -13.45 11.29
N HIS A 308 -6.44 -12.56 11.47
CA HIS A 308 -6.33 -11.71 12.65
C HIS A 308 -6.55 -10.23 12.35
N MET A 309 -6.23 -9.81 11.12
CA MET A 309 -6.45 -8.44 10.65
C MET A 309 -7.24 -8.45 9.34
N LEU A 310 -8.22 -7.57 9.27
CA LEU A 310 -9.00 -7.32 8.05
C LEU A 310 -9.04 -5.81 7.78
N PRO A 311 -8.08 -5.28 7.00
CA PRO A 311 -8.15 -3.91 6.51
C PRO A 311 -9.14 -3.79 5.36
N GLY A 312 -9.89 -2.71 5.34
CA GLY A 312 -10.89 -2.49 4.29
C GLY A 312 -11.41 -1.06 4.22
N VAL A 313 -12.24 -0.84 3.25
CA VAL A 313 -13.02 0.40 3.07
C VAL A 313 -14.50 0.12 3.37
N ASN A 314 -15.26 1.17 3.71
CA ASN A 314 -16.68 1.05 4.07
C ASN A 314 -17.49 0.23 3.06
N THR A 315 -17.26 0.43 1.77
CA THR A 315 -17.97 -0.29 0.69
C THR A 315 -17.64 -1.78 0.66
N LEU A 316 -16.41 -2.18 0.98
CA LEU A 316 -16.00 -3.58 1.07
C LEU A 316 -16.74 -4.31 2.21
N PHE A 317 -16.79 -3.70 3.40
CA PHE A 317 -17.47 -4.28 4.55
C PHE A 317 -18.98 -4.43 4.30
N ASN A 318 -19.60 -3.39 3.72
CA ASN A 318 -21.02 -3.45 3.36
C ASN A 318 -21.32 -4.57 2.36
N ALA A 319 -20.53 -4.68 1.31
CA ALA A 319 -20.74 -5.70 0.29
C ALA A 319 -20.50 -7.12 0.82
N LEU A 320 -19.52 -7.31 1.71
CA LEU A 320 -19.33 -8.59 2.41
C LEU A 320 -20.54 -8.97 3.25
N MET A 321 -21.04 -8.06 4.10
CA MET A 321 -22.17 -8.31 4.98
C MET A 321 -23.48 -8.61 4.24
N GLN A 322 -23.65 -8.06 3.04
CA GLN A 322 -24.81 -8.30 2.19
C GLN A 322 -24.77 -9.65 1.48
N HIS A 323 -23.61 -10.28 1.39
CA HIS A 323 -23.46 -11.54 0.68
C HIS A 323 -24.06 -12.70 1.49
N PRO A 324 -24.91 -13.61 0.90
CA PRO A 324 -25.57 -14.70 1.64
C PRO A 324 -24.61 -15.62 2.42
N MET A 325 -23.40 -15.84 1.87
CA MET A 325 -22.39 -16.69 2.49
C MET A 325 -21.62 -16.01 3.64
N PHE A 326 -21.81 -14.72 3.89
CA PHE A 326 -21.07 -13.98 4.94
C PHE A 326 -21.17 -14.67 6.31
N LYS A 327 -22.36 -15.17 6.67
CA LYS A 327 -22.63 -15.85 7.94
C LYS A 327 -21.84 -17.16 8.12
N THR A 328 -21.21 -17.67 7.07
CA THR A 328 -20.40 -18.90 7.12
C THR A 328 -18.93 -18.65 7.44
N ILE A 329 -18.52 -17.39 7.59
CA ILE A 329 -17.14 -17.01 7.94
C ILE A 329 -16.96 -17.13 9.45
N ASP A 330 -15.84 -17.73 9.87
CA ASP A 330 -15.43 -17.73 11.28
C ASP A 330 -14.58 -16.49 11.59
N PHE A 331 -15.12 -15.60 12.42
CA PHE A 331 -14.44 -14.37 12.87
C PHE A 331 -13.79 -14.51 14.25
N SER A 332 -13.77 -15.69 14.86
CA SER A 332 -13.28 -15.91 16.25
C SER A 332 -11.82 -15.47 16.44
N SER A 333 -11.01 -15.56 15.41
CA SER A 333 -9.60 -15.14 15.42
C SER A 333 -9.39 -13.67 15.05
N LEU A 334 -10.40 -12.95 14.55
CA LEU A 334 -10.28 -11.56 14.14
C LEU A 334 -10.03 -10.65 15.36
N LYS A 335 -8.91 -9.94 15.36
CA LYS A 335 -8.48 -9.03 16.44
C LYS A 335 -8.58 -7.57 16.04
N LEU A 336 -8.40 -7.27 14.75
CA LEU A 336 -8.40 -5.90 14.27
C LEU A 336 -9.13 -5.78 12.92
N THR A 337 -10.23 -5.03 12.92
CA THR A 337 -10.88 -4.55 11.70
C THR A 337 -10.46 -3.10 11.49
N GLN A 338 -9.58 -2.87 10.52
CA GLN A 338 -9.06 -1.52 10.22
C GLN A 338 -9.81 -0.90 9.06
N ALA A 339 -10.56 0.15 9.31
CA ALA A 339 -11.21 0.95 8.27
C ALA A 339 -10.37 2.18 7.92
N GLY A 340 -10.21 2.48 6.65
CA GLY A 340 -9.45 3.64 6.17
C GLY A 340 -9.70 3.93 4.70
N GLY A 341 -9.10 5.02 4.18
CA GLY A 341 -9.22 5.43 2.78
C GLY A 341 -10.56 6.08 2.41
N MET A 342 -11.58 5.94 3.22
CA MET A 342 -12.86 6.67 3.17
C MET A 342 -13.58 6.53 4.51
N ALA A 343 -14.42 7.52 4.83
CA ALA A 343 -15.19 7.52 6.07
C ALA A 343 -16.07 6.27 6.19
N ALA A 344 -16.02 5.62 7.35
CA ALA A 344 -16.94 4.54 7.68
C ALA A 344 -18.27 5.13 8.18
N SER A 345 -19.39 4.52 7.79
CA SER A 345 -20.69 4.93 8.34
C SER A 345 -20.94 4.22 9.68
N GLU A 346 -21.57 4.93 10.60
CA GLU A 346 -21.95 4.34 11.89
C GLU A 346 -22.83 3.09 11.73
N GLY A 347 -23.76 3.12 10.77
CA GLY A 347 -24.60 1.97 10.46
C GLY A 347 -23.80 0.74 10.03
N THR A 348 -22.82 0.93 9.14
CA THR A 348 -21.90 -0.14 8.72
C THR A 348 -21.10 -0.67 9.90
N ALA A 349 -20.53 0.23 10.72
CA ALA A 349 -19.69 -0.14 11.85
C ALA A 349 -20.46 -0.94 12.92
N ARG A 350 -21.66 -0.50 13.27
CA ARG A 350 -22.54 -1.21 14.21
C ARG A 350 -22.95 -2.60 13.69
N HIS A 351 -23.34 -2.67 12.41
CA HIS A 351 -23.74 -3.95 11.80
C HIS A 351 -22.55 -4.92 11.75
N TRP A 352 -21.37 -4.44 11.35
CA TRP A 352 -20.14 -5.22 11.34
C TRP A 352 -19.80 -5.77 12.74
N GLN A 353 -19.81 -4.90 13.76
CA GLN A 353 -19.52 -5.30 15.12
C GLN A 353 -20.53 -6.35 15.66
N SER A 354 -21.82 -6.15 15.37
CA SER A 354 -22.86 -7.11 15.76
C SER A 354 -22.66 -8.47 15.09
N ALA A 355 -22.21 -8.48 13.83
CA ALA A 355 -22.07 -9.70 13.05
C ALA A 355 -20.76 -10.47 13.32
N THR A 356 -19.67 -9.75 13.69
CA THR A 356 -18.31 -10.32 13.80
C THR A 356 -17.74 -10.30 15.22
N GLY A 357 -18.32 -9.50 16.12
CA GLY A 357 -17.77 -9.23 17.44
C GLY A 357 -16.57 -8.26 17.45
N SER A 358 -16.06 -7.85 16.28
CA SER A 358 -14.91 -6.94 16.15
C SER A 358 -15.37 -5.50 15.91
N ALA A 359 -14.92 -4.57 16.74
CA ALA A 359 -15.14 -3.14 16.49
C ALA A 359 -14.40 -2.70 15.22
N MET A 360 -15.02 -1.81 14.44
CA MET A 360 -14.38 -1.19 13.30
C MET A 360 -13.55 0.00 13.78
N ILE A 361 -12.23 -0.08 13.62
CA ILE A 361 -11.28 0.96 14.00
C ILE A 361 -11.02 1.83 12.79
N GLU A 362 -11.36 3.10 12.87
CA GLU A 362 -11.18 4.05 11.79
C GLU A 362 -9.84 4.77 11.93
N GLY A 363 -9.10 4.84 10.83
CA GLY A 363 -7.88 5.61 10.68
C GLY A 363 -7.93 6.51 9.46
N TRP A 364 -7.18 7.60 9.51
CA TRP A 364 -7.03 8.57 8.44
C TRP A 364 -5.57 8.72 8.05
N GLY A 365 -5.36 8.85 6.77
CA GLY A 365 -4.07 9.09 6.14
C GLY A 365 -4.26 9.19 4.63
N MET A 366 -3.22 9.61 3.95
CA MET A 366 -3.24 9.84 2.50
C MET A 366 -1.95 9.30 1.87
N SER A 367 -1.84 9.33 0.54
CA SER A 367 -0.64 8.86 -0.14
C SER A 367 0.61 9.60 0.33
N GLU A 368 0.46 10.89 0.57
CA GLU A 368 1.47 11.84 1.01
C GLU A 368 1.97 11.57 2.45
N THR A 369 1.26 10.75 3.21
CA THR A 369 1.61 10.39 4.60
C THR A 369 1.88 8.90 4.78
N CYS A 370 2.19 8.18 3.70
CA CYS A 370 2.35 6.72 3.71
C CYS A 370 1.14 5.98 4.31
N ALA A 371 -0.08 6.50 4.11
CA ALA A 371 -1.35 6.05 4.69
C ALA A 371 -1.47 6.22 6.22
N ILE A 372 -0.51 6.83 6.88
CA ILE A 372 -0.44 6.96 8.33
C ILE A 372 -0.58 8.44 8.73
N GLY A 373 -1.61 8.77 9.48
CA GLY A 373 -1.85 10.09 10.03
C GLY A 373 -2.42 9.97 11.43
N THR A 374 -3.71 9.69 11.52
CA THR A 374 -4.40 9.44 12.79
C THR A 374 -5.07 8.08 12.79
N ASN A 375 -5.30 7.52 13.96
CA ASN A 375 -6.07 6.28 14.12
C ASN A 375 -6.76 6.28 15.48
N ASN A 376 -7.95 5.69 15.53
CA ASN A 376 -8.59 5.45 16.81
C ASN A 376 -7.81 4.41 17.62
N PRO A 377 -7.83 4.47 18.96
CA PRO A 377 -7.23 3.46 19.81
C PRO A 377 -7.72 2.05 19.43
N VAL A 378 -6.78 1.15 19.12
CA VAL A 378 -7.11 -0.22 18.68
C VAL A 378 -7.77 -1.07 19.76
N THR A 379 -7.76 -0.61 21.00
CA THR A 379 -8.45 -1.20 22.15
C THR A 379 -9.89 -0.70 22.30
N GLN A 380 -10.32 0.23 21.45
CA GLN A 380 -11.67 0.79 21.45
C GLN A 380 -12.71 -0.29 21.15
N LYS A 381 -13.80 -0.26 21.90
CA LYS A 381 -14.87 -1.26 21.78
C LYS A 381 -16.03 -0.85 20.88
N HIS A 382 -16.13 0.43 20.54
CA HIS A 382 -17.23 0.99 19.75
C HIS A 382 -16.70 1.97 18.72
N PHE A 383 -17.40 2.10 17.61
CA PHE A 383 -17.13 3.10 16.59
C PHE A 383 -17.31 4.52 17.17
N SER A 384 -16.37 5.44 16.90
CA SER A 384 -16.35 6.78 17.48
C SER A 384 -16.86 7.87 16.53
N GLY A 385 -16.80 7.63 15.21
CA GLY A 385 -17.14 8.64 14.21
C GLY A 385 -16.11 9.78 14.08
N ASN A 386 -14.92 9.60 14.65
CA ASN A 386 -13.76 10.48 14.45
C ASN A 386 -12.61 9.71 13.80
N ILE A 387 -11.60 10.42 13.31
CA ILE A 387 -10.42 9.81 12.68
C ILE A 387 -9.31 9.42 13.66
N GLY A 388 -9.54 9.63 14.97
CA GLY A 388 -8.65 9.18 16.04
C GLY A 388 -7.61 10.21 16.45
N LEU A 389 -6.53 9.67 17.03
CA LEU A 389 -5.37 10.40 17.56
C LEU A 389 -4.21 10.35 16.56
N PRO A 390 -3.33 11.38 16.53
CA PRO A 390 -2.07 11.30 15.80
C PRO A 390 -1.24 10.10 16.24
N LEU A 391 -0.66 9.35 15.30
CA LEU A 391 0.20 8.21 15.61
C LEU A 391 1.57 8.67 16.14
N PRO A 392 2.40 7.77 16.69
CA PRO A 392 3.73 8.11 17.22
C PRO A 392 4.55 8.97 16.27
N SER A 393 5.23 9.99 16.82
CA SER A 393 6.02 10.99 16.08
C SER A 393 5.24 11.82 15.06
N ILE A 394 3.90 11.81 15.09
CA ILE A 394 3.06 12.66 14.25
C ILE A 394 2.51 13.82 15.06
N GLU A 395 2.48 14.98 14.44
CA GLU A 395 1.83 16.17 14.93
C GLU A 395 0.70 16.57 13.97
N ILE A 396 -0.46 16.84 14.53
CA ILE A 396 -1.60 17.44 13.82
C ILE A 396 -1.85 18.84 14.37
N ALA A 397 -2.01 19.79 13.47
CA ALA A 397 -2.43 21.16 13.79
C ALA A 397 -3.66 21.51 12.94
N ILE A 398 -4.61 22.18 13.58
CA ILE A 398 -5.72 22.81 12.85
C ILE A 398 -5.28 24.24 12.52
N LYS A 399 -5.27 24.60 11.24
CA LYS A 399 -4.73 25.88 10.77
C LYS A 399 -5.74 26.65 9.94
N ASP A 400 -5.57 27.97 9.91
CA ASP A 400 -6.31 28.87 9.03
C ASP A 400 -5.69 28.93 7.61
N ASP A 401 -6.29 29.75 6.75
CA ASP A 401 -5.83 29.92 5.36
C ASP A 401 -4.41 30.52 5.28
N ASP A 402 -4.01 31.32 6.28
CA ASP A 402 -2.67 31.91 6.39
C ASP A 402 -1.63 30.93 6.98
N GLY A 403 -2.06 29.74 7.37
CA GLY A 403 -1.19 28.69 7.95
C GLY A 403 -0.90 28.90 9.44
N GLN A 404 -1.65 29.77 10.13
CA GLN A 404 -1.52 29.97 11.55
C GLN A 404 -2.31 28.90 12.32
N SER A 405 -1.74 28.41 13.43
CA SER A 405 -2.42 27.40 14.24
C SER A 405 -3.60 28.02 15.00
N LEU A 406 -4.76 27.37 14.88
CA LEU A 406 -5.98 27.74 15.57
C LEU A 406 -6.05 27.10 16.97
N PRO A 407 -6.79 27.70 17.93
CA PRO A 407 -7.05 27.07 19.21
C PRO A 407 -7.77 25.74 19.10
N VAL A 408 -7.54 24.85 20.08
CA VAL A 408 -8.26 23.57 20.19
C VAL A 408 -9.77 23.82 20.21
N GLY A 409 -10.51 22.99 19.47
CA GLY A 409 -11.96 23.13 19.27
C GLY A 409 -12.37 24.02 18.09
N SER A 410 -11.43 24.73 17.47
CA SER A 410 -11.69 25.52 16.27
C SER A 410 -11.72 24.64 15.02
N SER A 411 -12.51 25.06 14.02
CA SER A 411 -12.55 24.43 12.70
C SER A 411 -11.53 25.09 11.77
N GLY A 412 -10.76 24.30 11.03
CA GLY A 412 -9.78 24.76 10.06
C GLY A 412 -9.17 23.60 9.28
N GLU A 413 -8.16 23.88 8.48
CA GLU A 413 -7.46 22.85 7.71
C GLU A 413 -6.65 21.93 8.63
N ILE A 414 -6.82 20.61 8.47
CA ILE A 414 -5.97 19.62 9.12
C ILE A 414 -4.60 19.68 8.46
N CYS A 415 -3.58 20.06 9.23
CA CYS A 415 -2.20 20.06 8.78
C CYS A 415 -1.40 19.03 9.57
N ILE A 416 -0.50 18.32 8.89
CA ILE A 416 0.25 17.19 9.45
C ILE A 416 1.75 17.39 9.32
N ARG A 417 2.50 16.99 10.35
CA ARG A 417 3.96 16.92 10.34
C ARG A 417 4.41 15.61 10.98
N GLY A 418 5.38 14.94 10.38
CA GLY A 418 5.92 13.69 10.92
C GLY A 418 6.95 13.06 9.97
N PRO A 419 7.72 12.08 10.45
CA PRO A 419 8.78 11.45 9.66
C PRO A 419 8.23 10.61 8.48
N ASN A 420 6.95 10.28 8.48
CA ASN A 420 6.25 9.55 7.42
C ASN A 420 5.65 10.45 6.33
N VAL A 421 5.70 11.79 6.52
CA VAL A 421 5.16 12.74 5.54
C VAL A 421 6.12 12.85 4.36
N MET A 422 5.59 12.86 3.13
CA MET A 422 6.35 12.99 1.89
C MET A 422 7.29 14.19 1.90
N THR A 423 8.32 14.15 1.08
CA THR A 423 9.20 15.31 0.87
C THR A 423 8.65 16.34 -0.12
N GLY A 424 7.63 15.97 -0.87
CA GLY A 424 6.93 16.79 -1.85
C GLY A 424 6.42 15.98 -3.03
N TYR A 425 5.82 16.64 -4.00
CA TYR A 425 5.41 16.04 -5.27
C TYR A 425 6.57 16.10 -6.28
N TYR A 426 6.76 15.00 -6.99
CA TYR A 426 7.82 14.82 -7.96
C TYR A 426 7.69 15.83 -9.11
N ASN A 427 8.78 16.56 -9.42
CA ASN A 427 8.85 17.58 -10.48
C ASN A 427 7.76 18.68 -10.38
N GLN A 428 7.23 18.97 -9.17
CA GLN A 428 6.15 19.95 -8.96
C GLN A 428 6.55 21.10 -7.99
N PRO A 429 7.59 21.91 -8.27
CA PRO A 429 8.09 22.90 -7.31
C PRO A 429 7.04 23.96 -6.93
N ALA A 430 6.21 24.40 -7.89
CA ALA A 430 5.15 25.37 -7.62
C ALA A 430 4.03 24.82 -6.73
N GLU A 431 3.74 23.55 -6.83
CA GLU A 431 2.78 22.87 -5.96
C GLU A 431 3.37 22.66 -4.57
N ASN A 432 4.64 22.23 -4.51
CA ASN A 432 5.33 22.00 -3.25
C ASN A 432 5.42 23.28 -2.38
N ALA A 433 5.60 24.43 -3.00
CA ALA A 433 5.60 25.73 -2.31
C ALA A 433 4.26 26.07 -1.63
N LYS A 434 3.14 25.47 -2.07
CA LYS A 434 1.81 25.67 -1.49
C LYS A 434 1.44 24.54 -0.51
N THR A 435 2.04 23.37 -0.68
CA THR A 435 1.72 22.16 0.09
C THR A 435 2.21 22.26 1.53
N PHE A 436 3.30 22.99 1.79
CA PHE A 436 3.89 23.09 3.12
C PHE A 436 3.73 24.50 3.71
N THR A 437 3.38 24.55 4.99
CA THR A 437 3.37 25.82 5.76
C THR A 437 4.81 26.22 6.15
N ALA A 438 5.01 27.47 6.51
CA ALA A 438 6.32 28.00 6.91
C ALA A 438 6.95 27.27 8.11
N ASP A 439 6.13 26.71 9.01
CA ASP A 439 6.55 25.91 10.16
C ASP A 439 6.63 24.39 9.88
N GLY A 440 6.58 24.01 8.59
CA GLY A 440 6.89 22.64 8.12
C GLY A 440 5.73 21.64 8.22
N PHE A 441 4.49 22.07 8.41
CA PHE A 441 3.34 21.20 8.29
C PHE A 441 2.90 21.06 6.83
N MET A 442 2.52 19.86 6.44
CA MET A 442 1.88 19.61 5.15
C MET A 442 0.37 19.92 5.26
N ARG A 443 -0.13 20.73 4.34
CA ARG A 443 -1.56 20.99 4.14
C ARG A 443 -2.21 19.77 3.51
N THR A 444 -3.33 19.33 4.07
CA THR A 444 -4.00 18.09 3.58
C THR A 444 -5.19 18.38 2.68
N GLY A 445 -5.72 19.58 2.73
CA GLY A 445 -6.98 19.94 2.07
C GLY A 445 -8.23 19.46 2.83
N ASP A 446 -8.08 18.70 3.91
CA ASP A 446 -9.20 18.26 4.73
C ASP A 446 -9.48 19.28 5.83
N ILE A 447 -10.74 19.66 6.02
CA ILE A 447 -11.17 20.55 7.09
C ILE A 447 -11.64 19.73 8.30
N GLY A 448 -11.14 20.06 9.47
CA GLY A 448 -11.46 19.32 10.69
C GLY A 448 -11.39 20.12 11.97
N ILE A 449 -11.62 19.42 13.05
CA ILE A 449 -11.59 19.97 14.42
C ILE A 449 -10.87 18.96 15.30
N MET A 450 -9.94 19.44 16.14
CA MET A 450 -9.33 18.63 17.20
C MET A 450 -9.96 19.06 18.55
N ASP A 451 -10.39 18.07 19.34
CA ASP A 451 -10.94 18.32 20.68
C ASP A 451 -9.85 18.45 21.77
N THR A 452 -10.26 18.71 23.00
CA THR A 452 -9.38 18.90 24.17
C THR A 452 -8.66 17.61 24.61
N GLU A 453 -9.08 16.46 24.07
CA GLU A 453 -8.44 15.16 24.30
C GLU A 453 -7.49 14.76 23.16
N GLY A 454 -7.46 15.55 22.07
CA GLY A 454 -6.61 15.36 20.91
C GLY A 454 -7.23 14.47 19.82
N PHE A 455 -8.49 14.04 19.96
CA PHE A 455 -9.21 13.36 18.89
C PHE A 455 -9.57 14.35 17.78
N THR A 456 -9.33 13.92 16.55
CA THR A 456 -9.60 14.74 15.37
C THR A 456 -10.84 14.20 14.63
N ARG A 457 -11.69 15.10 14.15
CA ARG A 457 -12.86 14.80 13.34
C ARG A 457 -12.82 15.61 12.05
N ILE A 458 -13.06 14.96 10.91
CA ILE A 458 -13.23 15.64 9.62
C ILE A 458 -14.63 16.27 9.59
N ALA A 459 -14.69 17.57 9.29
CA ALA A 459 -15.93 18.30 9.07
C ALA A 459 -16.30 18.29 7.58
N VAL A 460 -15.32 18.51 6.69
CA VAL A 460 -15.45 18.44 5.22
C VAL A 460 -14.15 17.88 4.66
N SER A 461 -14.23 16.89 3.79
CA SER A 461 -13.08 16.40 3.04
C SER A 461 -13.19 16.84 1.58
N TYR A 462 -12.28 17.71 1.16
CA TYR A 462 -12.15 18.06 -0.27
C TYR A 462 -11.54 16.91 -1.07
N THR A 463 -10.80 16.03 -0.44
CA THR A 463 -10.18 14.85 -1.08
C THR A 463 -11.22 13.76 -1.42
N HIS A 464 -12.40 13.79 -0.77
CA HIS A 464 -13.47 12.81 -0.95
C HIS A 464 -14.73 13.36 -1.63
N LEU A 465 -14.75 14.62 -2.06
CA LEU A 465 -15.80 15.15 -2.88
C LEU A 465 -15.74 14.51 -4.27
N THR A 466 -16.32 13.33 -4.41
CA THR A 466 -16.63 12.78 -5.73
C THR A 466 -17.60 13.72 -6.40
N LEU A 467 -17.24 14.20 -7.58
CA LEU A 467 -18.19 14.91 -8.46
C LEU A 467 -19.47 14.07 -8.59
N PRO A 468 -20.66 14.71 -8.59
CA PRO A 468 -21.90 13.98 -8.74
C PRO A 468 -21.81 13.14 -10.02
N THR A 469 -21.93 11.83 -9.88
CA THR A 469 -22.07 10.90 -10.98
C THR A 469 -23.22 11.41 -11.85
N LYS A 470 -22.92 11.95 -13.03
CA LYS A 470 -23.96 12.17 -14.04
C LYS A 470 -24.66 10.83 -14.21
N ARG A 471 -25.94 10.78 -13.83
CA ARG A 471 -26.83 9.71 -14.24
C ARG A 471 -26.76 9.64 -15.78
N ILE A 472 -26.17 8.58 -16.27
CA ILE A 472 -26.35 8.17 -17.65
C ILE A 472 -27.71 7.50 -17.65
N VAL A 473 -28.67 8.19 -18.28
CA VAL A 473 -29.97 7.64 -18.67
C VAL A 473 -29.75 6.65 -19.79
#